data_5c4b14897b46e0c577c5f86d18e86e63
#
_entry.id   5c4b14897b46e0c577c5f86d18e86e63
#
_cell.length_a   1.000
_cell.length_b   1.000
_cell.length_c   1.000
_cell.angle_alpha   90.00
_cell.angle_beta   90.00
_cell.angle_gamma   90.00
#
_symmetry.space_group_name_H-M   'P 1'
#
loop_
_entity.id
_entity.type
_entity.pdbx_description
1 polymer ?
#
loop_
_entity_poly.entity_id
_entity_poly.type
_entity_poly.pdbx_seq_one_letter_code
_entity_poly.pdbx_strand_id
1 'polypeptide(L)'
;MLGCAMYGKILVAVDGSPASMRGLDEALRLAKQTGGRLLLVHVVDELVVVDMPVLNYQLITESLRESAVKVLEEATARVRRSDVPYEQKLIETLGVRAADEIVREAKQWSADLIVMGTHGRRGLKRLAMGSDAEMVLRRAPVPVLVVRDKPESP
;
A
#
# COMPACT_ATOMS: atom_id res chain seq x y z
N MET A 1 15.25 -19.70 23.11
CA MET A 1 14.37 -18.52 23.14
C MET A 1 14.00 -18.16 21.70
N LEU A 2 12.78 -18.44 21.32
CA LEU A 2 12.21 -17.85 20.11
C LEU A 2 11.91 -16.40 20.45
N GLY A 3 12.84 -15.49 20.14
CA GLY A 3 12.58 -14.07 20.23
C GLY A 3 11.37 -13.76 19.32
N CYS A 4 10.32 -13.18 19.89
CA CYS A 4 9.23 -12.63 19.12
C CYS A 4 9.87 -11.62 18.17
N ALA A 5 9.96 -11.96 16.87
CA ALA A 5 10.55 -11.07 15.88
C ALA A 5 9.68 -9.82 15.85
N MET A 6 10.21 -8.71 16.34
CA MET A 6 9.53 -7.42 16.24
C MET A 6 9.29 -7.16 14.76
N TYR A 7 8.01 -6.91 14.38
CA TYR A 7 7.60 -6.72 12.98
C TYR A 7 7.85 -7.94 12.08
N GLY A 8 7.36 -9.10 12.51
CA GLY A 8 7.39 -10.33 11.70
C GLY A 8 6.38 -10.37 10.56
N LYS A 9 5.32 -9.56 10.60
CA LYS A 9 4.25 -9.47 9.59
C LYS A 9 4.00 -8.02 9.22
N ILE A 10 4.56 -7.59 8.10
CA ILE A 10 4.53 -6.21 7.65
C ILE A 10 3.57 -6.07 6.47
N LEU A 11 2.49 -5.32 6.64
CA LEU A 11 1.61 -4.93 5.53
C LEU A 11 2.16 -3.68 4.87
N VAL A 12 2.32 -3.70 3.56
CA VAL A 12 2.78 -2.56 2.76
C VAL A 12 1.68 -2.12 1.80
N ALA A 13 1.16 -0.92 2.00
CA ALA A 13 0.20 -0.31 1.08
C ALA A 13 0.96 0.33 -0.09
N VAL A 14 0.76 -0.19 -1.29
CA VAL A 14 1.41 0.29 -2.52
C VAL A 14 0.37 0.87 -3.47
N ASP A 15 0.65 2.01 -4.06
CA ASP A 15 -0.21 2.68 -5.04
C ASP A 15 0.55 3.12 -6.30
N GLY A 16 1.82 2.74 -6.40
CA GLY A 16 2.71 3.11 -7.49
C GLY A 16 3.31 4.51 -7.37
N SER A 17 2.96 5.29 -6.33
CA SER A 17 3.61 6.58 -6.07
C SER A 17 5.07 6.40 -5.63
N PRO A 18 5.95 7.37 -5.88
CA PRO A 18 7.33 7.33 -5.39
C PRO A 18 7.42 7.12 -3.88
N ALA A 19 6.56 7.77 -3.10
CA ALA A 19 6.52 7.61 -1.64
C ALA A 19 6.16 6.18 -1.22
N SER A 20 5.14 5.56 -1.85
CA SER A 20 4.77 4.17 -1.53
C SER A 20 5.85 3.17 -1.91
N MET A 21 6.53 3.38 -3.03
CA MET A 21 7.63 2.52 -3.47
C MET A 21 8.86 2.65 -2.56
N ARG A 22 9.13 3.84 -2.02
CA ARG A 22 10.12 4.02 -0.96
C ARG A 22 9.69 3.34 0.34
N GLY A 23 8.39 3.39 0.67
CA GLY A 23 7.84 2.63 1.79
C GLY A 23 8.11 1.14 1.65
N LEU A 24 7.94 0.60 0.44
CA LEU A 24 8.27 -0.80 0.15
C LEU A 24 9.76 -1.10 0.37
N ASP A 25 10.65 -0.21 -0.07
CA ASP A 25 12.09 -0.38 0.14
C ASP A 25 12.46 -0.40 1.64
N GLU A 26 11.82 0.46 2.46
CA GLU A 26 11.99 0.45 3.92
C GLU A 26 11.44 -0.85 4.54
N ALA A 27 10.26 -1.29 4.12
CA ALA A 27 9.66 -2.53 4.60
C ALA A 27 10.54 -3.75 4.26
N LEU A 28 11.14 -3.78 3.07
CA LEU A 28 12.08 -4.82 2.69
C LEU A 28 13.33 -4.84 3.57
N ARG A 29 13.92 -3.66 3.85
CA ARG A 29 15.06 -3.57 4.76
C ARG A 29 14.72 -4.09 6.15
N LEU A 30 13.56 -3.68 6.67
CA LEU A 30 13.09 -4.09 7.97
C LEU A 30 12.82 -5.61 8.03
N ALA A 31 12.12 -6.16 7.03
CA ALA A 31 11.84 -7.59 6.96
C ALA A 31 13.13 -8.44 6.89
N LYS A 32 14.15 -7.99 6.17
CA LYS A 32 15.47 -8.65 6.16
C LYS A 32 16.12 -8.69 7.53
N GLN A 33 16.01 -7.60 8.30
CA GLN A 33 16.61 -7.51 9.64
C GLN A 33 15.86 -8.32 10.68
N THR A 34 14.53 -8.38 10.56
CA THR A 34 13.67 -9.06 11.54
C THR A 34 13.37 -10.52 11.21
N GLY A 35 13.72 -10.98 10.01
CA GLY A 35 13.25 -12.26 9.48
C GLY A 35 11.75 -12.28 9.20
N GLY A 36 11.16 -11.13 8.96
CA GLY A 36 9.73 -10.96 8.71
C GLY A 36 9.30 -11.29 7.29
N ARG A 37 7.98 -11.20 7.06
CA ARG A 37 7.33 -11.41 5.77
C ARG A 37 6.48 -10.19 5.40
N LEU A 38 6.25 -9.99 4.11
CA LEU A 38 5.47 -8.87 3.59
C LEU A 38 4.11 -9.31 3.07
N LEU A 39 3.11 -8.44 3.25
CA LEU A 39 1.88 -8.46 2.47
C LEU A 39 1.79 -7.15 1.68
N LEU A 40 1.88 -7.25 0.36
CA LEU A 40 1.72 -6.11 -0.55
C LEU A 40 0.23 -5.93 -0.84
N VAL A 41 -0.32 -4.77 -0.51
CA VAL A 41 -1.73 -4.46 -0.74
C VAL A 41 -1.85 -3.26 -1.65
N HIS A 42 -2.63 -3.40 -2.71
CA HIS A 42 -3.11 -2.29 -3.53
C HIS A 42 -4.63 -2.25 -3.50
N VAL A 43 -5.19 -1.07 -3.26
CA VAL A 43 -6.64 -0.86 -3.21
C VAL A 43 -7.07 0.00 -4.39
N VAL A 44 -8.07 -0.45 -5.11
CA VAL A 44 -8.71 0.26 -6.22
C VAL A 44 -10.15 0.54 -5.87
N ASP A 45 -10.53 1.82 -5.86
CA ASP A 45 -11.92 2.22 -5.70
C ASP A 45 -12.55 2.42 -7.08
N GLU A 46 -13.49 1.56 -7.43
CA GLU A 46 -14.22 1.60 -8.70
C GLU A 46 -15.35 2.65 -8.72
N LEU A 47 -15.65 3.29 -7.60
CA LEU A 47 -16.72 4.30 -7.51
C LEU A 47 -16.47 5.50 -8.44
N VAL A 48 -15.22 5.78 -8.76
CA VAL A 48 -14.82 6.88 -9.68
C VAL A 48 -15.49 6.75 -11.05
N VAL A 49 -16.03 5.57 -11.39
CA VAL A 49 -16.60 5.25 -12.72
C VAL A 49 -18.12 5.31 -12.74
N VAL A 50 -18.79 5.36 -11.58
CA VAL A 50 -20.26 5.22 -11.50
C VAL A 50 -21.03 6.38 -12.14
N ASP A 51 -20.43 7.57 -12.23
CA ASP A 51 -21.04 8.76 -12.85
C ASP A 51 -20.84 8.84 -14.37
N MET A 52 -20.30 7.79 -15.00
CA MET A 52 -20.01 7.77 -16.43
C MET A 52 -21.09 7.02 -17.24
N PRO A 53 -21.28 7.37 -18.52
CA PRO A 53 -22.22 6.64 -19.39
C PRO A 53 -21.86 5.15 -19.46
N VAL A 54 -22.87 4.29 -19.36
CA VAL A 54 -22.75 2.81 -19.29
C VAL A 54 -21.84 2.20 -20.38
N LEU A 55 -21.76 2.83 -21.55
CA LEU A 55 -20.93 2.38 -22.68
C LEU A 55 -19.42 2.43 -22.38
N ASN A 56 -18.98 3.29 -21.46
CA ASN A 56 -17.57 3.45 -21.11
C ASN A 56 -17.17 2.75 -19.80
N TYR A 57 -18.16 2.27 -19.03
CA TYR A 57 -17.95 1.67 -17.73
C TYR A 57 -16.98 0.47 -17.79
N GLN A 58 -17.22 -0.46 -18.69
CA GLN A 58 -16.38 -1.66 -18.82
C GLN A 58 -14.96 -1.33 -19.23
N LEU A 59 -14.77 -0.44 -20.19
CA LEU A 59 -13.44 -0.03 -20.66
C LEU A 59 -12.62 0.65 -19.55
N ILE A 60 -13.29 1.47 -18.73
CA ILE A 60 -12.61 2.20 -17.66
C ILE A 60 -12.29 1.27 -16.49
N THR A 61 -13.18 0.37 -16.10
CA THR A 61 -12.90 -0.63 -15.06
C THR A 61 -11.77 -1.57 -15.47
N GLU A 62 -11.73 -2.02 -16.71
CA GLU A 62 -10.63 -2.82 -17.25
C GLU A 62 -9.31 -2.04 -17.20
N SER A 63 -9.30 -0.78 -17.62
CA SER A 63 -8.12 0.08 -17.57
C SER A 63 -7.62 0.34 -16.14
N LEU A 64 -8.53 0.54 -15.19
CA LEU A 64 -8.19 0.67 -13.77
C LEU A 64 -7.58 -0.62 -13.23
N ARG A 65 -8.15 -1.76 -13.57
CA ARG A 65 -7.67 -3.06 -13.16
C ARG A 65 -6.29 -3.38 -13.75
N GLU A 66 -6.08 -3.11 -15.04
CA GLU A 66 -4.76 -3.26 -15.68
C GLU A 66 -3.71 -2.37 -15.02
N SER A 67 -4.06 -1.13 -14.71
CA SER A 67 -3.17 -0.21 -14.00
C SER A 67 -2.83 -0.72 -12.59
N ALA A 68 -3.81 -1.30 -11.90
CA ALA A 68 -3.63 -1.88 -10.57
C ALA A 68 -2.73 -3.10 -10.59
N VAL A 69 -2.90 -3.98 -11.58
CA VAL A 69 -2.03 -5.14 -11.78
C VAL A 69 -0.59 -4.70 -12.00
N LYS A 70 -0.36 -3.68 -12.84
CA LYS A 70 0.99 -3.13 -13.09
C LYS A 70 1.65 -2.59 -11.81
N VAL A 71 0.89 -1.92 -10.95
CA VAL A 71 1.40 -1.44 -9.64
C VAL A 71 1.88 -2.60 -8.79
N LEU A 72 1.08 -3.67 -8.67
CA LEU A 72 1.47 -4.85 -7.91
C LEU A 72 2.62 -5.62 -8.55
N GLU A 73 2.66 -5.72 -9.87
CA GLU A 73 3.78 -6.36 -10.59
C GLU A 73 5.09 -5.62 -10.36
N GLU A 74 5.10 -4.29 -10.42
CA GLU A 74 6.28 -3.48 -10.14
C GLU A 74 6.75 -3.65 -8.69
N ALA A 75 5.83 -3.59 -7.74
CA ALA A 75 6.13 -3.83 -6.33
C ALA A 75 6.68 -5.24 -6.10
N THR A 76 6.04 -6.24 -6.69
CA THR A 76 6.44 -7.65 -6.60
C THR A 76 7.83 -7.88 -7.21
N ALA A 77 8.13 -7.25 -8.34
CA ALA A 77 9.44 -7.37 -8.99
C ALA A 77 10.58 -6.89 -8.08
N ARG A 78 10.36 -5.87 -7.26
CA ARG A 78 11.33 -5.42 -6.25
C ARG A 78 11.52 -6.48 -5.15
N VAL A 79 10.44 -7.05 -4.66
CA VAL A 79 10.49 -8.04 -3.57
C VAL A 79 11.13 -9.34 -4.04
N ARG A 80 10.84 -9.79 -5.27
CA ARG A 80 11.43 -11.02 -5.86
C ARG A 80 12.94 -11.02 -5.94
N ARG A 81 13.56 -9.86 -5.99
CA ARG A 81 15.03 -9.72 -5.98
C ARG A 81 15.64 -9.92 -4.58
N SER A 82 14.78 -10.07 -3.59
CA SER A 82 15.16 -10.31 -2.21
C SER A 82 14.70 -11.71 -1.78
N ASP A 83 15.29 -12.26 -0.73
CA ASP A 83 14.87 -13.53 -0.15
C ASP A 83 13.74 -13.37 0.88
N VAL A 84 13.06 -12.22 0.90
CA VAL A 84 11.98 -11.93 1.84
C VAL A 84 10.70 -12.62 1.38
N PRO A 85 10.07 -13.46 2.23
CA PRO A 85 8.78 -14.06 1.91
C PRO A 85 7.69 -12.99 1.76
N TYR A 86 6.83 -13.12 0.78
CA TYR A 86 5.76 -12.16 0.55
C TYR A 86 4.49 -12.80 0.00
N GLU A 87 3.40 -12.10 0.22
CA GLU A 87 2.10 -12.29 -0.41
C GLU A 87 1.69 -10.99 -1.08
N GLN A 88 0.78 -11.03 -2.04
CA GLN A 88 0.22 -9.84 -2.68
C GLN A 88 -1.29 -9.92 -2.74
N LYS A 89 -1.95 -8.79 -2.63
CA LYS A 89 -3.40 -8.70 -2.68
C LYS A 89 -3.86 -7.43 -3.40
N LEU A 90 -4.67 -7.59 -4.44
CA LEU A 90 -5.45 -6.52 -5.03
C LEU A 90 -6.82 -6.50 -4.35
N ILE A 91 -7.20 -5.35 -3.82
CA ILE A 91 -8.52 -5.12 -3.23
C ILE A 91 -9.29 -4.18 -4.14
N GLU A 92 -10.35 -4.70 -4.73
CA GLU A 92 -11.30 -3.92 -5.52
C GLU A 92 -12.46 -3.54 -4.61
N THR A 93 -12.79 -2.27 -4.53
CA THR A 93 -13.86 -1.76 -3.67
C THR A 93 -14.74 -0.79 -4.43
N LEU A 94 -15.97 -0.62 -3.96
CA LEU A 94 -16.95 0.31 -4.52
C LEU A 94 -17.37 1.29 -3.43
N GLY A 95 -16.74 2.47 -3.41
CA GLY A 95 -17.06 3.54 -2.48
C GLY A 95 -16.53 3.35 -1.06
N VAL A 96 -15.70 2.34 -0.82
CA VAL A 96 -14.99 2.18 0.46
C VAL A 96 -13.60 2.78 0.33
N ARG A 97 -13.22 3.61 1.28
CA ARG A 97 -11.91 4.28 1.25
C ARG A 97 -10.76 3.28 1.36
N ALA A 98 -9.70 3.52 0.63
CA ALA A 98 -8.49 2.70 0.67
C ALA A 98 -7.96 2.52 2.11
N ALA A 99 -8.01 3.57 2.92
CA ALA A 99 -7.61 3.51 4.33
C ALA A 99 -8.38 2.47 5.15
N ASP A 100 -9.70 2.38 4.96
CA ASP A 100 -10.54 1.42 5.69
C ASP A 100 -10.21 -0.03 5.27
N GLU A 101 -9.97 -0.25 3.97
CA GLU A 101 -9.56 -1.55 3.44
C GLU A 101 -8.18 -1.97 3.96
N ILE A 102 -7.22 -1.05 3.99
CA ILE A 102 -5.88 -1.30 4.54
C ILE A 102 -5.96 -1.71 6.02
N VAL A 103 -6.73 -0.98 6.82
CA VAL A 103 -6.92 -1.28 8.24
C VAL A 103 -7.62 -2.63 8.43
N ARG A 104 -8.63 -2.92 7.62
CA ARG A 104 -9.34 -4.21 7.65
C ARG A 104 -8.40 -5.36 7.31
N GLU A 105 -7.61 -5.22 6.27
CA GLU A 105 -6.66 -6.24 5.83
C GLU A 105 -5.55 -6.47 6.87
N ALA A 106 -5.06 -5.40 7.50
CA ALA A 106 -4.07 -5.50 8.57
C ALA A 106 -4.59 -6.35 9.74
N LYS A 107 -5.87 -6.20 10.10
CA LYS A 107 -6.51 -7.03 11.12
C LYS A 107 -6.65 -8.49 10.67
N GLN A 108 -7.17 -8.72 9.47
CA GLN A 108 -7.42 -10.06 8.93
C GLN A 108 -6.13 -10.87 8.78
N TRP A 109 -5.07 -10.24 8.29
CA TRP A 109 -3.77 -10.88 8.11
C TRP A 109 -2.95 -10.94 9.40
N SER A 110 -3.42 -10.28 10.48
CA SER A 110 -2.69 -10.13 11.75
C SER A 110 -1.33 -9.47 11.55
N ALA A 111 -1.30 -8.38 10.80
CA ALA A 111 -0.11 -7.56 10.64
C ALA A 111 0.32 -6.98 12.00
N ASP A 112 1.62 -6.82 12.20
CA ASP A 112 2.19 -6.15 13.37
C ASP A 112 2.84 -4.79 13.06
N LEU A 113 2.89 -4.45 11.77
CA LEU A 113 3.27 -3.14 11.25
C LEU A 113 2.56 -2.86 9.93
N ILE A 114 2.13 -1.61 9.73
CA ILE A 114 1.70 -1.10 8.43
C ILE A 114 2.75 -0.11 7.93
N VAL A 115 3.17 -0.24 6.67
CA VAL A 115 4.06 0.70 5.99
C VAL A 115 3.35 1.30 4.79
N MET A 116 3.41 2.63 4.64
CA MET A 116 2.79 3.34 3.52
C MET A 116 3.50 4.65 3.21
N GLY A 117 3.24 5.21 2.03
CA GLY A 117 3.73 6.53 1.67
C GLY A 117 2.91 7.65 2.32
N THR A 118 3.51 8.82 2.47
CA THR A 118 2.81 10.03 2.98
C THR A 118 1.76 10.55 2.02
N HIS A 119 1.96 10.35 0.69
CA HIS A 119 1.09 10.82 -0.37
C HIS A 119 0.84 9.69 -1.35
N GLY A 120 -0.39 9.61 -1.85
CA GLY A 120 -0.75 8.73 -2.94
C GLY A 120 -0.47 9.35 -4.31
N ARG A 121 -1.02 8.71 -5.36
CA ARG A 121 -0.89 9.14 -6.76
C ARG A 121 -1.31 10.60 -7.03
N ARG A 122 -2.17 11.18 -6.20
CA ARG A 122 -2.69 12.54 -6.37
C ARG A 122 -1.79 13.64 -5.85
N GLY A 123 -0.54 13.32 -5.49
CA GLY A 123 0.54 14.21 -5.11
C GLY A 123 0.11 15.63 -4.73
N LEU A 124 -0.44 15.82 -3.53
CA LEU A 124 -0.75 17.15 -3.03
C LEU A 124 0.51 17.78 -2.45
N LYS A 125 0.64 19.08 -2.69
CA LYS A 125 1.74 19.96 -2.29
C LYS A 125 2.48 19.53 -1.02
N ARG A 126 3.76 19.58 -1.06
CA ARG A 126 4.92 19.19 -0.23
C ARG A 126 4.79 19.17 1.30
N LEU A 127 3.69 19.62 1.92
CA LEU A 127 3.60 19.82 3.36
C LEU A 127 2.42 19.09 4.04
N ALA A 128 1.47 18.55 3.28
CA ALA A 128 0.30 17.88 3.85
C ALA A 128 0.41 16.37 3.69
N MET A 129 0.12 15.65 4.76
CA MET A 129 -0.09 14.20 4.72
C MET A 129 -1.36 13.88 3.91
N GLY A 130 -1.33 12.85 3.07
CA GLY A 130 -2.49 12.40 2.34
C GLY A 130 -3.62 11.92 3.26
N SER A 131 -4.86 12.06 2.81
CA SER A 131 -6.05 11.70 3.61
C SER A 131 -6.07 10.23 4.02
N ASP A 132 -5.60 9.32 3.17
CA ASP A 132 -5.54 7.89 3.48
C ASP A 132 -4.48 7.59 4.54
N ALA A 133 -3.28 8.21 4.44
CA ALA A 133 -2.23 8.06 5.45
C ALA A 133 -2.70 8.58 6.83
N GLU A 134 -3.34 9.73 6.86
CA GLU A 134 -3.91 10.27 8.10
C GLU A 134 -4.99 9.36 8.69
N MET A 135 -5.87 8.82 7.86
CA MET A 135 -6.93 7.93 8.30
C MET A 135 -6.39 6.60 8.83
N VAL A 136 -5.40 6.01 8.14
CA VAL A 136 -4.72 4.79 8.60
C VAL A 136 -4.06 5.03 9.95
N LEU A 137 -3.33 6.14 10.12
CA LEU A 137 -2.71 6.51 11.41
C LEU A 137 -3.73 6.60 12.56
N ARG A 138 -4.92 7.12 12.28
CA ARG A 138 -5.98 7.25 13.30
C ARG A 138 -6.63 5.93 13.68
N ARG A 139 -6.72 4.97 12.76
CA ARG A 139 -7.54 3.76 12.91
C ARG A 139 -6.75 2.46 12.95
N ALA A 140 -5.46 2.49 12.66
CA ALA A 140 -4.64 1.29 12.61
C ALA A 140 -4.59 0.58 13.97
N PRO A 141 -4.75 -0.76 13.98
CA PRO A 141 -4.63 -1.54 15.21
C PRO A 141 -3.18 -1.80 15.63
N VAL A 142 -2.22 -1.41 14.79
CA VAL A 142 -0.78 -1.65 14.96
C VAL A 142 0.00 -0.38 14.61
N PRO A 143 1.30 -0.29 14.95
CA PRO A 143 2.14 0.81 14.50
C PRO A 143 2.11 1.04 13.00
N VAL A 144 2.25 2.29 12.59
CA VAL A 144 2.28 2.71 11.17
C VAL A 144 3.57 3.46 10.89
N LEU A 145 4.33 2.96 9.94
CA LEU A 145 5.50 3.65 9.40
C LEU A 145 5.10 4.40 8.12
N VAL A 146 5.15 5.73 8.18
CA VAL A 146 4.83 6.59 7.05
C VAL A 146 6.11 7.10 6.43
N VAL A 147 6.31 6.84 5.14
CA VAL A 147 7.55 7.17 4.41
C VAL A 147 7.29 8.32 3.45
N ARG A 148 8.14 9.33 3.51
CA ARG A 148 8.11 10.47 2.58
C ARG A 148 8.85 10.14 1.29
N ASP A 149 8.43 10.78 0.21
CA ASP A 149 9.27 10.90 -0.96
C ASP A 149 10.50 11.77 -0.65
N LYS A 150 11.60 11.58 -1.39
CA LYS A 150 12.77 12.45 -1.20
C LYS A 150 12.38 13.89 -1.49
N PRO A 151 12.80 14.86 -0.66
CA PRO A 151 12.74 16.24 -1.09
C PRO A 151 13.56 16.36 -2.39
N GLU A 152 12.97 16.98 -3.41
CA GLU A 152 13.78 17.40 -4.57
C GLU A 152 14.92 18.26 -4.03
N SER A 153 16.16 17.89 -4.39
CA SER A 153 17.32 18.71 -4.08
C SER A 153 17.09 20.12 -4.62
N PRO A 154 17.41 21.16 -3.83
CA PRO A 154 17.25 22.53 -4.29
C PRO A 154 18.10 22.80 -5.53
#